data_553bdb2933d08ab6df18beda3644f563
#
_entry.id   553bdb2933d08ab6df18beda3644f563
#
_cell.length_a   1.000
_cell.length_b   1.000
_cell.length_c   1.000
_cell.angle_alpha   90.00
_cell.angle_beta   90.00
_cell.angle_gamma   90.00
#
_symmetry.space_group_name_H-M   'P 1'
#
loop_
_entity.id
_entity.type
_entity.pdbx_description
1 polymer ?
#
loop_
_entity_poly.entity_id
_entity_poly.type
_entity_poly.pdbx_seq_one_letter_code
_entity_poly.pdbx_strand_id
1 'polypeptide(L)'
;MGLALSNDGKPVPSQAACVSCLIPKGAKNVAVAKDFLKYLIQPKVNNEYLKTGLARRVPAMPSIVKGDPWWLDPTDPHRVAYVNQALLGPTLPQFWVYNPALAQVQNEHVLPTGWAEIAKDGVAPQAAAEKAFKRIEEIFAKYQITQG
;
A
#
# COMPACT_ATOMS: atom_id res chain seq x y z
N MET A 1 11.31 -10.77 15.59
CA MET A 1 11.64 -10.31 14.22
C MET A 1 11.71 -8.81 14.25
N GLY A 2 12.82 -8.19 13.80
CA GLY A 2 13.00 -6.74 13.77
C GLY A 2 12.63 -6.15 12.42
N LEU A 3 12.62 -4.82 12.34
CA LEU A 3 12.49 -4.09 11.08
C LEU A 3 13.72 -4.38 10.20
N ALA A 4 13.52 -4.39 8.88
CA ALA A 4 14.63 -4.46 7.94
C ALA A 4 15.57 -3.27 8.18
N LEU A 5 16.86 -3.54 8.19
CA LEU A 5 17.87 -2.51 8.35
C LEU A 5 18.53 -2.21 7.00
N SER A 6 18.86 -0.96 6.78
CA SER A 6 19.71 -0.54 5.67
C SER A 6 21.18 -0.90 5.93
N ASN A 7 22.03 -0.73 4.94
CA ASN A 7 23.47 -1.03 5.05
C ASN A 7 24.19 -0.20 6.14
N ASP A 8 23.61 0.93 6.56
CA ASP A 8 24.11 1.77 7.65
C ASP A 8 23.51 1.39 9.03
N GLY A 9 22.78 0.27 9.12
CA GLY A 9 22.17 -0.23 10.34
C GLY A 9 20.91 0.50 10.81
N LYS A 10 20.40 1.45 10.04
CA LYS A 10 19.16 2.16 10.37
C LYS A 10 17.93 1.43 9.85
N PRO A 11 16.78 1.53 10.54
CA PRO A 11 15.53 0.98 10.02
C PRO A 11 15.18 1.57 8.65
N VAL A 12 14.88 0.69 7.69
CA VAL A 12 14.41 1.12 6.37
C VAL A 12 12.96 1.58 6.51
N PRO A 13 12.59 2.79 6.08
CA PRO A 13 11.21 3.23 6.09
C PRO A 13 10.33 2.30 5.25
N SER A 14 9.19 1.89 5.79
CA SER A 14 8.21 1.15 5.03
C SER A 14 7.31 2.05 4.21
N GLN A 15 6.84 1.55 3.09
CA GLN A 15 5.83 2.25 2.32
C GLN A 15 4.45 2.02 2.93
N ALA A 16 3.84 3.08 3.44
CA ALA A 16 2.49 3.02 4.01
C ALA A 16 1.42 3.27 2.94
N ALA A 17 0.56 2.29 2.74
CA ALA A 17 -0.63 2.40 1.90
C ALA A 17 -1.87 2.57 2.75
N CYS A 18 -2.53 3.72 2.64
CA CYS A 18 -3.85 3.91 3.20
C CYS A 18 -4.91 3.55 2.14
N VAL A 19 -5.77 2.58 2.47
CA VAL A 19 -6.88 2.21 1.58
C VAL A 19 -8.04 3.15 1.84
N SER A 20 -8.31 4.02 0.88
CA SER A 20 -9.40 4.99 0.96
C SER A 20 -10.72 4.40 0.46
N CYS A 21 -11.81 4.74 1.14
CA CYS A 21 -13.15 4.47 0.66
C CYS A 21 -13.75 5.77 0.10
N LEU A 22 -14.24 5.71 -1.13
CA LEU A 22 -14.79 6.87 -1.84
C LEU A 22 -16.25 6.62 -2.23
N ILE A 23 -17.05 7.67 -2.18
CA ILE A 23 -18.40 7.68 -2.75
C ILE A 23 -18.32 8.47 -4.05
N PRO A 24 -18.41 7.82 -5.22
CA PRO A 24 -18.26 8.51 -6.49
C PRO A 24 -19.40 9.49 -6.76
N LYS A 25 -19.13 10.53 -7.54
CA LYS A 25 -20.16 11.45 -8.05
C LYS A 25 -21.17 10.64 -8.88
N GLY A 26 -22.46 10.82 -8.60
CA GLY A 26 -23.54 10.10 -9.28
C GLY A 26 -23.93 8.76 -8.63
N ALA A 27 -23.37 8.39 -7.47
CA ALA A 27 -23.84 7.26 -6.72
C ALA A 27 -25.32 7.42 -6.34
N LYS A 28 -26.14 6.37 -6.53
CA LYS A 28 -27.59 6.43 -6.32
C LYS A 28 -27.99 6.55 -4.84
N ASN A 29 -27.25 5.91 -3.93
CA ASN A 29 -27.62 5.79 -2.51
C ASN A 29 -26.56 6.45 -1.61
N VAL A 30 -26.25 7.72 -1.86
CA VAL A 30 -25.19 8.47 -1.16
C VAL A 30 -25.39 8.50 0.35
N ALA A 31 -26.63 8.68 0.82
CA ALA A 31 -26.94 8.75 2.26
C ALA A 31 -26.61 7.41 2.94
N VAL A 32 -27.09 6.30 2.39
CA VAL A 32 -26.84 4.95 2.91
C VAL A 32 -25.33 4.61 2.88
N ALA A 33 -24.63 4.99 1.78
CA ALA A 33 -23.18 4.79 1.68
C ALA A 33 -22.43 5.56 2.77
N LYS A 34 -22.83 6.81 3.05
CA LYS A 34 -22.24 7.60 4.13
C LYS A 34 -22.48 6.97 5.51
N ASP A 35 -23.68 6.48 5.76
CA ASP A 35 -24.01 5.86 7.04
C ASP A 35 -23.27 4.53 7.21
N PHE A 36 -23.14 3.74 6.15
CA PHE A 36 -22.29 2.53 6.15
C PHE A 36 -20.83 2.86 6.46
N LEU A 37 -20.24 3.87 5.80
CA LEU A 37 -18.86 4.28 6.07
C LEU A 37 -18.68 4.78 7.50
N LYS A 38 -19.62 5.58 8.03
CA LYS A 38 -19.60 6.02 9.42
C LYS A 38 -19.66 4.83 10.40
N TYR A 39 -20.48 3.83 10.10
CA TYR A 39 -20.52 2.60 10.88
C TYR A 39 -19.20 1.85 10.84
N LEU A 40 -18.65 1.65 9.64
CA LEU A 40 -17.42 0.89 9.44
C LEU A 40 -16.20 1.51 10.14
N ILE A 41 -16.12 2.85 10.22
CA ILE A 41 -15.00 3.53 10.88
C ILE A 41 -15.15 3.65 12.41
N GLN A 42 -16.27 3.20 13.00
CA GLN A 42 -16.38 3.17 14.46
C GLN A 42 -15.28 2.27 15.03
N PRO A 43 -14.54 2.71 16.08
CA PRO A 43 -13.37 1.99 16.56
C PRO A 43 -13.63 0.51 16.85
N LYS A 44 -14.74 0.20 17.52
CA LYS A 44 -15.12 -1.19 17.84
C LYS A 44 -15.36 -2.02 16.58
N VAL A 45 -16.18 -1.49 15.65
CA VAL A 45 -16.54 -2.18 14.40
C VAL A 45 -15.32 -2.39 13.52
N ASN A 46 -14.52 -1.34 13.37
CA ASN A 46 -13.30 -1.39 12.54
C ASN A 46 -12.28 -2.38 13.13
N ASN A 47 -12.11 -2.39 14.44
CA ASN A 47 -11.24 -3.34 15.14
C ASN A 47 -11.63 -4.79 14.84
N GLU A 48 -12.89 -5.14 15.12
CA GLU A 48 -13.38 -6.51 14.92
C GLU A 48 -13.30 -6.92 13.45
N TYR A 49 -13.68 -6.04 12.54
CA TYR A 49 -13.58 -6.29 11.10
C TYR A 49 -12.14 -6.59 10.65
N LEU A 50 -11.17 -5.80 11.11
CA LEU A 50 -9.76 -5.98 10.71
C LEU A 50 -9.13 -7.22 11.35
N LYS A 51 -9.55 -7.59 12.55
CA LYS A 51 -9.12 -8.83 13.21
C LYS A 51 -9.56 -10.08 12.43
N THR A 52 -10.72 -10.06 11.78
CA THR A 52 -11.17 -11.18 10.93
C THR A 52 -10.23 -11.44 9.76
N GLY A 53 -9.51 -10.42 9.30
CA GLY A 53 -8.49 -10.51 8.27
C GLY A 53 -7.11 -10.95 8.76
N LEU A 54 -6.97 -11.38 10.02
CA LEU A 54 -5.73 -11.86 10.64
C LEU A 54 -4.56 -10.87 10.49
N ALA A 55 -4.83 -9.58 10.69
CA ALA A 55 -3.87 -8.48 10.55
C ALA A 55 -3.31 -8.28 9.12
N ARG A 56 -3.96 -8.80 8.08
CA ARG A 56 -3.59 -8.47 6.69
C ARG A 56 -3.62 -6.95 6.44
N ARG A 57 -4.43 -6.24 7.21
CA ARG A 57 -4.50 -4.78 7.25
C ARG A 57 -4.53 -4.33 8.71
N VAL A 58 -3.87 -3.23 8.99
CA VAL A 58 -3.89 -2.62 10.32
C VAL A 58 -4.84 -1.43 10.34
N PRO A 59 -5.42 -1.09 11.51
CA PRO A 59 -6.24 0.10 11.65
C PRO A 59 -5.47 1.37 11.26
N ALA A 60 -6.11 2.26 10.51
CA ALA A 60 -5.53 3.58 10.24
C ALA A 60 -5.50 4.49 11.48
N MET A 61 -6.22 4.12 12.54
CA MET A 61 -6.29 4.85 13.80
C MET A 61 -5.39 4.18 14.85
N PRO A 62 -4.28 4.78 15.26
CA PRO A 62 -3.37 4.20 16.26
C PRO A 62 -4.03 3.93 17.61
N SER A 63 -5.11 4.67 17.95
CA SER A 63 -5.88 4.47 19.18
C SER A 63 -6.53 3.09 19.27
N ILE A 64 -6.92 2.50 18.14
CA ILE A 64 -7.48 1.14 18.10
C ILE A 64 -6.41 0.13 18.51
N VAL A 65 -5.21 0.25 17.94
CA VAL A 65 -4.09 -0.64 18.27
C VAL A 65 -3.70 -0.52 19.74
N LYS A 66 -3.66 0.71 20.27
CA LYS A 66 -3.35 0.96 21.68
C LYS A 66 -4.44 0.46 22.63
N GLY A 67 -5.68 0.41 22.16
CA GLY A 67 -6.85 -0.01 22.95
C GLY A 67 -7.12 -1.51 22.96
N ASP A 68 -6.49 -2.29 22.08
CA ASP A 68 -6.69 -3.75 22.02
C ASP A 68 -5.33 -4.48 22.02
N PRO A 69 -4.98 -5.16 23.12
CA PRO A 69 -3.70 -5.90 23.25
C PRO A 69 -3.46 -6.93 22.17
N TRP A 70 -4.50 -7.43 21.52
CA TRP A 70 -4.38 -8.40 20.44
C TRP A 70 -3.42 -7.96 19.33
N TRP A 71 -3.38 -6.67 19.01
CA TRP A 71 -2.53 -6.15 17.94
C TRP A 71 -1.03 -6.26 18.23
N LEU A 72 -0.67 -6.23 19.50
CA LEU A 72 0.74 -6.27 19.96
C LEU A 72 1.04 -7.50 20.82
N ASP A 73 0.20 -8.53 20.75
CA ASP A 73 0.40 -9.79 21.46
C ASP A 73 1.67 -10.51 20.97
N PRO A 74 2.68 -10.70 21.85
CA PRO A 74 3.96 -11.29 21.49
C PRO A 74 3.89 -12.76 21.07
N THR A 75 2.76 -13.43 21.28
CA THR A 75 2.55 -14.80 20.80
C THR A 75 2.49 -14.88 19.28
N ASP A 76 2.21 -13.75 18.59
CA ASP A 76 2.29 -13.60 17.14
C ASP A 76 3.33 -12.55 16.76
N PRO A 77 4.62 -12.92 16.66
CA PRO A 77 5.70 -11.99 16.37
C PRO A 77 5.60 -11.37 14.96
N HIS A 78 4.92 -12.03 14.02
CA HIS A 78 4.71 -11.49 12.67
C HIS A 78 3.73 -10.34 12.68
N ARG A 79 2.61 -10.48 13.39
CA ARG A 79 1.63 -9.41 13.58
C ARG A 79 2.25 -8.21 14.28
N VAL A 80 2.97 -8.44 15.37
CA VAL A 80 3.67 -7.38 16.12
C VAL A 80 4.67 -6.64 15.24
N ALA A 81 5.49 -7.36 14.46
CA ALA A 81 6.45 -6.75 13.55
C ALA A 81 5.75 -5.90 12.48
N TYR A 82 4.66 -6.40 11.90
CA TYR A 82 3.90 -5.68 10.89
C TYR A 82 3.22 -4.42 11.45
N VAL A 83 2.59 -4.52 12.60
CA VAL A 83 1.96 -3.37 13.26
C VAL A 83 2.99 -2.29 13.63
N ASN A 84 4.12 -2.69 14.19
CA ASN A 84 5.20 -1.77 14.50
C ASN A 84 5.75 -1.09 13.25
N GLN A 85 5.93 -1.83 12.15
CA GLN A 85 6.41 -1.27 10.89
C GLN A 85 5.40 -0.30 10.28
N ALA A 86 4.12 -0.66 10.24
CA ALA A 86 3.09 0.09 9.53
C ALA A 86 2.60 1.35 10.28
N LEU A 87 2.62 1.32 11.61
CA LEU A 87 2.03 2.38 12.44
C LEU A 87 3.03 3.15 13.32
N LEU A 88 4.06 2.48 13.80
CA LEU A 88 4.98 3.05 14.79
C LEU A 88 6.39 3.28 14.22
N GLY A 89 6.73 2.59 13.15
CA GLY A 89 8.02 2.74 12.47
C GLY A 89 8.05 3.92 11.51
N PRO A 90 9.23 4.22 10.95
CA PRO A 90 9.36 5.22 9.91
C PRO A 90 8.60 4.74 8.67
N THR A 91 7.73 5.61 8.13
CA THR A 91 6.96 5.33 6.92
C THR A 91 7.17 6.40 5.87
N LEU A 92 7.11 5.99 4.61
CA LEU A 92 7.06 6.89 3.46
C LEU A 92 5.69 6.79 2.80
N PRO A 93 5.13 7.91 2.34
CA PRO A 93 3.91 7.86 1.53
C PRO A 93 4.19 7.11 0.22
N GLN A 94 3.16 6.48 -0.30
CA GLN A 94 3.27 5.82 -1.60
C GLN A 94 3.43 6.89 -2.69
N PHE A 95 4.57 6.92 -3.38
CA PHE A 95 4.88 7.93 -4.40
C PHE A 95 3.87 7.95 -5.55
N TRP A 96 3.25 6.84 -5.87
CA TRP A 96 2.25 6.78 -6.93
C TRP A 96 0.94 7.53 -6.63
N VAL A 97 0.67 7.85 -5.36
CA VAL A 97 -0.48 8.69 -4.99
C VAL A 97 -0.33 10.10 -5.58
N TYR A 98 0.90 10.54 -5.75
CA TYR A 98 1.23 11.88 -6.25
C TYR A 98 1.58 11.90 -7.75
N ASN A 99 1.63 10.75 -8.40
CA ASN A 99 2.05 10.65 -9.78
C ASN A 99 1.01 9.96 -10.66
N PRO A 100 0.19 10.72 -11.42
CA PRO A 100 -0.83 10.18 -12.29
C PRO A 100 -0.29 9.28 -13.41
N ALA A 101 0.99 9.46 -13.81
CA ALA A 101 1.64 8.63 -14.82
C ALA A 101 1.67 7.14 -14.41
N LEU A 102 1.74 6.86 -13.11
CA LEU A 102 1.78 5.47 -12.65
C LEU A 102 0.49 4.71 -12.97
N ALA A 103 -0.65 5.37 -13.01
CA ALA A 103 -1.91 4.73 -13.41
C ALA A 103 -1.81 4.19 -14.85
N GLN A 104 -1.16 4.92 -15.76
CA GLN A 104 -0.92 4.45 -17.12
C GLN A 104 0.07 3.29 -17.15
N VAL A 105 1.17 3.35 -16.39
CA VAL A 105 2.15 2.26 -16.27
C VAL A 105 1.48 0.96 -15.81
N GLN A 106 0.57 1.05 -14.82
CA GLN A 106 -0.18 -0.09 -14.31
C GLN A 106 -1.20 -0.62 -15.33
N ASN A 107 -1.94 0.25 -16.01
CA ASN A 107 -2.93 -0.15 -17.01
C ASN A 107 -2.29 -0.81 -18.24
N GLU A 108 -1.10 -0.39 -18.62
CA GLU A 108 -0.32 -1.01 -19.68
C GLU A 108 0.43 -2.28 -19.25
N HIS A 109 0.34 -2.64 -17.96
CA HIS A 109 1.04 -3.81 -17.39
C HIS A 109 2.54 -3.84 -17.69
N VAL A 110 3.20 -2.68 -17.72
CA VAL A 110 4.60 -2.57 -18.19
C VAL A 110 5.54 -3.51 -17.44
N LEU A 111 5.52 -3.51 -16.08
CA LEU A 111 6.37 -4.39 -15.29
C LEU A 111 5.96 -5.86 -15.37
N PRO A 112 4.67 -6.23 -15.25
CA PRO A 112 4.24 -7.62 -15.48
C PRO A 112 4.62 -8.18 -16.85
N THR A 113 4.58 -7.36 -17.90
CA THR A 113 5.03 -7.76 -19.25
C THR A 113 6.51 -8.08 -19.26
N GLY A 114 7.36 -7.26 -18.67
CA GLY A 114 8.79 -7.54 -18.55
C GLY A 114 9.08 -8.84 -17.79
N TRP A 115 8.34 -9.12 -16.70
CA TRP A 115 8.44 -10.39 -15.99
C TRP A 115 8.01 -11.57 -16.87
N ALA A 116 6.96 -11.42 -17.67
CA ALA A 116 6.49 -12.47 -18.57
C ALA A 116 7.52 -12.76 -19.67
N GLU A 117 8.15 -11.74 -20.23
CA GLU A 117 9.23 -11.89 -21.22
C GLU A 117 10.41 -12.69 -20.66
N ILE A 118 10.80 -12.45 -19.40
CA ILE A 118 11.86 -13.23 -18.74
C ILE A 118 11.42 -14.67 -18.54
N ALA A 119 10.24 -14.87 -17.94
CA ALA A 119 9.81 -16.18 -17.48
C ALA A 119 9.34 -17.13 -18.60
N LYS A 120 8.72 -16.58 -19.67
CA LYS A 120 8.15 -17.36 -20.75
C LYS A 120 9.02 -17.37 -22.01
N ASP A 121 9.58 -16.21 -22.35
CA ASP A 121 10.26 -16.02 -23.62
C ASP A 121 11.78 -16.12 -23.50
N GLY A 122 12.30 -16.27 -22.26
CA GLY A 122 13.75 -16.43 -22.00
C GLY A 122 14.55 -15.16 -22.28
N VAL A 123 13.91 -13.99 -22.30
CA VAL A 123 14.61 -12.71 -22.49
C VAL A 123 15.55 -12.46 -21.31
N ALA A 124 16.76 -11.99 -21.58
CA ALA A 124 17.71 -11.65 -20.51
C ALA A 124 17.09 -10.61 -19.56
N PRO A 125 17.17 -10.81 -18.22
CA PRO A 125 16.53 -9.94 -17.22
C PRO A 125 16.89 -8.46 -17.39
N GLN A 126 18.11 -8.17 -17.73
CA GLN A 126 18.55 -6.79 -17.95
C GLN A 126 17.88 -6.16 -19.17
N ALA A 127 17.79 -6.86 -20.28
CA ALA A 127 17.14 -6.36 -21.50
C ALA A 127 15.64 -6.11 -21.29
N ALA A 128 14.97 -7.00 -20.58
CA ALA A 128 13.57 -6.83 -20.22
C ALA A 128 13.35 -5.62 -19.28
N ALA A 129 14.23 -5.43 -18.30
CA ALA A 129 14.20 -4.28 -17.40
C ALA A 129 14.43 -2.96 -18.15
N GLU A 130 15.44 -2.88 -19.00
CA GLU A 130 15.74 -1.69 -19.81
C GLU A 130 14.56 -1.30 -20.71
N LYS A 131 13.93 -2.29 -21.36
CA LYS A 131 12.72 -2.08 -22.17
C LYS A 131 11.57 -1.54 -21.31
N ALA A 132 11.33 -2.12 -20.14
CA ALA A 132 10.28 -1.69 -19.24
C ALA A 132 10.53 -0.27 -18.71
N PHE A 133 11.74 0.05 -18.28
CA PHE A 133 12.09 1.39 -17.81
C PHE A 133 11.98 2.43 -18.91
N LYS A 134 12.46 2.15 -20.12
CA LYS A 134 12.27 3.04 -21.26
C LYS A 134 10.79 3.36 -21.49
N ARG A 135 9.91 2.35 -21.40
CA ARG A 135 8.48 2.58 -21.54
C ARG A 135 7.92 3.43 -20.40
N ILE A 136 8.37 3.23 -19.17
CA ILE A 136 7.98 4.05 -18.01
C ILE A 136 8.42 5.51 -18.22
N GLU A 137 9.62 5.76 -18.68
CA GLU A 137 10.13 7.10 -18.99
C GLU A 137 9.30 7.81 -20.05
N GLU A 138 8.93 7.10 -21.14
CA GLU A 138 8.05 7.62 -22.19
C GLU A 138 6.65 7.99 -21.68
N ILE A 139 6.13 7.22 -20.72
CA ILE A 139 4.85 7.51 -20.08
C ILE A 139 5.00 8.73 -19.19
N PHE A 140 6.02 8.77 -18.34
CA PHE A 140 6.24 9.88 -17.42
C PHE A 140 6.46 11.21 -18.12
N ALA A 141 7.12 11.20 -19.27
CA ALA A 141 7.35 12.40 -20.10
C ALA A 141 6.05 13.08 -20.57
N LYS A 142 4.91 12.36 -20.57
CA LYS A 142 3.61 12.91 -20.95
C LYS A 142 2.90 13.64 -19.82
N TYR A 143 3.34 13.49 -18.58
CA TYR A 143 2.71 14.05 -17.41
C TYR A 143 3.60 15.12 -16.79
N GLN A 144 3.02 16.28 -16.54
CA GLN A 144 3.69 17.30 -15.72
C GLN A 144 3.64 16.83 -14.26
N ILE A 145 4.79 16.46 -13.70
CA ILE A 145 4.90 16.11 -12.29
C ILE A 145 5.12 17.43 -11.54
N THR A 146 4.09 17.94 -10.91
CA THR A 146 4.24 18.99 -9.91
C THR A 146 4.86 18.35 -8.67
N GLN A 147 6.12 18.64 -8.40
CA GLN A 147 6.71 18.36 -7.11
C GLN A 147 6.00 19.26 -6.09
N GLY A 148 5.18 18.63 -5.21
CA GLY A 148 4.58 19.31 -4.07
C GLY A 148 5.60 19.53 -2.96
#